data_ad2edb2ed341ec252e914a626baf07c2
#
_entry.id   ad2edb2ed341ec252e914a626baf07c2
#
_cell.length_a   1.000
_cell.length_b   1.000
_cell.length_c   1.000
_cell.angle_alpha   90.00
_cell.angle_beta   90.00
_cell.angle_gamma   90.00
#
_symmetry.space_group_name_H-M   'P 1'
#
loop_
_entity.id
_entity.type
_entity.pdbx_description
1 polymer ?
#
loop_
_entity_poly.entity_id
_entity_poly.type
_entity_poly.pdbx_seq_one_letter_code
_entity_poly.pdbx_strand_id
1 'polypeptide(L)'
;MKVIKLDATREFTQGGMKRFFLVEDSAYFKIINFNLAAGATFPVHSHDLDGQLSILVIEGDGFFLGADGSEIVAKTGDMLISEIREPHGVRAGSDMRIMVTIAPPI
;
A
#
# COMPACT_ATOMS: atom_id res chain seq x y z
N MET A 1 15.57 -18.22 6.25
CA MET A 1 14.27 -18.25 5.57
C MET A 1 13.19 -17.89 6.58
N LYS A 2 12.20 -17.09 6.19
CA LYS A 2 11.22 -16.52 7.14
C LYS A 2 9.84 -16.52 6.49
N VAL A 3 8.83 -16.91 7.26
CA VAL A 3 7.43 -16.88 6.80
C VAL A 3 6.68 -15.84 7.62
N ILE A 4 5.97 -14.94 6.93
CA ILE A 4 5.11 -13.94 7.56
C ILE A 4 3.66 -14.33 7.32
N LYS A 5 2.89 -14.41 8.41
CA LYS A 5 1.45 -14.69 8.34
C LYS A 5 0.71 -13.36 8.29
N LEU A 6 0.13 -13.02 7.15
CA LEU A 6 -0.54 -11.73 6.97
C LEU A 6 -1.75 -11.55 7.89
N ASP A 7 -2.38 -12.64 8.33
CA ASP A 7 -3.47 -12.57 9.30
C ASP A 7 -3.04 -11.98 10.64
N ALA A 8 -1.75 -12.12 10.99
CA ALA A 8 -1.23 -11.60 12.26
C ALA A 8 -1.27 -10.07 12.35
N THR A 9 -1.32 -9.38 11.21
CA THR A 9 -1.39 -7.93 11.14
C THR A 9 -2.77 -7.42 10.72
N ARG A 10 -3.80 -8.27 10.75
CA ARG A 10 -5.16 -7.87 10.37
C ARG A 10 -5.83 -7.11 11.51
N GLU A 11 -5.53 -5.83 11.57
CA GLU A 11 -6.01 -4.93 12.62
C GLU A 11 -6.31 -3.56 12.00
N PHE A 12 -7.48 -3.00 12.29
CA PHE A 12 -7.91 -1.72 11.79
C PHE A 12 -8.04 -0.70 12.92
N THR A 13 -7.72 0.56 12.60
CA THR A 13 -7.96 1.70 13.47
C THR A 13 -9.17 2.45 12.94
N GLN A 14 -10.18 2.67 13.78
CA GLN A 14 -11.40 3.35 13.36
C GLN A 14 -11.09 4.70 12.69
N GLY A 15 -11.59 4.85 11.47
CA GLY A 15 -11.46 6.08 10.70
C GLY A 15 -10.08 6.40 10.19
N GLY A 16 -9.09 5.52 10.38
CA GLY A 16 -7.71 5.80 10.05
C GLY A 16 -6.98 4.68 9.33
N MET A 17 -5.68 4.79 9.33
CA MET A 17 -4.78 3.84 8.70
C MET A 17 -3.77 3.34 9.72
N LYS A 18 -3.54 2.02 9.71
CA LYS A 18 -2.54 1.38 10.54
C LYS A 18 -1.52 0.68 9.65
N ARG A 19 -0.24 0.81 10.00
CA ARG A 19 0.83 0.21 9.21
C ARG A 19 1.66 -0.76 10.04
N PHE A 20 2.14 -1.79 9.36
CA PHE A 20 3.03 -2.80 9.92
C PHE A 20 4.20 -2.99 8.97
N PHE A 21 5.43 -2.80 9.47
CA PHE A 21 6.62 -3.05 8.68
C PHE A 21 6.90 -4.55 8.67
N LEU A 22 6.73 -5.19 7.52
CA LEU A 22 6.96 -6.62 7.36
C LEU A 22 8.43 -6.92 7.03
N VAL A 23 9.04 -6.09 6.20
CA VAL A 23 10.48 -6.11 5.90
C VAL A 23 10.98 -4.68 6.03
N GLU A 24 11.82 -4.43 7.04
CA GLU A 24 12.28 -3.09 7.39
C GLU A 24 13.78 -2.91 7.18
N ASP A 25 14.57 -3.95 7.44
CA ASP A 25 16.03 -3.85 7.48
C ASP A 25 16.75 -4.47 6.28
N SER A 26 16.03 -4.77 5.21
CA SER A 26 16.66 -5.30 4.00
C SER A 26 17.36 -4.19 3.22
N ALA A 27 18.54 -4.51 2.67
CA ALA A 27 19.25 -3.63 1.75
C ALA A 27 18.62 -3.63 0.35
N TYR A 28 17.69 -4.53 0.06
CA TYR A 28 17.18 -4.76 -1.30
C TYR A 28 15.76 -4.25 -1.51
N PHE A 29 14.91 -4.32 -0.48
CA PHE A 29 13.50 -3.94 -0.61
C PHE A 29 12.89 -3.68 0.77
N LYS A 30 11.73 -3.05 0.76
CA LYS A 30 10.91 -2.82 1.95
C LYS A 30 9.52 -3.33 1.68
N ILE A 31 8.89 -3.98 2.66
CA ILE A 31 7.50 -4.41 2.57
C ILE A 31 6.73 -3.87 3.76
N ILE A 32 5.63 -3.17 3.49
CA ILE A 32 4.75 -2.59 4.50
C ILE A 32 3.32 -3.04 4.22
N ASN A 33 2.64 -3.51 5.27
CA ASN A 33 1.21 -3.73 5.23
C ASN A 33 0.52 -2.48 5.79
N PHE A 34 -0.37 -1.87 5.00
CA PHE A 34 -1.25 -0.80 5.45
C PHE A 34 -2.67 -1.33 5.51
N ASN A 35 -3.35 -1.10 6.62
CA ASN A 35 -4.76 -1.41 6.80
C ASN A 35 -5.52 -0.09 6.93
N LEU A 36 -6.41 0.16 5.98
CA LEU A 36 -7.20 1.39 5.91
C LEU A 36 -8.65 1.09 6.30
N ALA A 37 -9.17 1.78 7.31
CA ALA A 37 -10.59 1.73 7.58
C ALA A 37 -11.37 2.32 6.40
N ALA A 38 -12.62 1.89 6.19
CA ALA A 38 -13.47 2.41 5.13
C ALA A 38 -13.45 3.95 5.11
N GLY A 39 -13.20 4.55 3.95
CA GLY A 39 -13.11 5.99 3.76
C GLY A 39 -11.74 6.60 4.05
N ALA A 40 -10.83 5.88 4.68
CA ALA A 40 -9.50 6.39 4.96
C ALA A 40 -8.67 6.50 3.67
N THR A 41 -7.78 7.46 3.63
CA THR A 41 -6.94 7.74 2.47
C THR A 41 -5.47 7.67 2.85
N PHE A 42 -4.71 6.90 2.08
CA PHE A 42 -3.26 7.02 2.00
C PHE A 42 -3.01 8.09 0.94
N PRO A 43 -2.55 9.31 1.34
CA PRO A 43 -2.49 10.44 0.42
C PRO A 43 -1.58 10.19 -0.77
N VAL A 44 -1.95 10.78 -1.92
CA VAL A 44 -1.11 10.77 -3.11
C VAL A 44 0.22 11.43 -2.78
N HIS A 45 1.30 10.74 -3.07
CA HIS A 45 2.66 11.22 -2.83
C HIS A 45 3.62 10.55 -3.81
N SER A 46 4.83 11.10 -3.90
CA SER A 46 5.92 10.52 -4.66
C SER A 46 7.24 10.93 -4.01
N HIS A 47 8.31 10.23 -4.36
CA HIS A 47 9.65 10.56 -3.92
C HIS A 47 10.57 10.69 -5.13
N ASP A 48 11.51 11.63 -5.09
CA ASP A 48 12.46 11.84 -6.18
C ASP A 48 13.63 10.85 -6.08
N LEU A 49 13.30 9.57 -6.25
CA LEU A 49 14.24 8.46 -6.17
C LEU A 49 13.97 7.46 -7.30
N ASP A 50 15.04 6.89 -7.84
CA ASP A 50 14.93 5.79 -8.81
C ASP A 50 14.48 4.53 -8.10
N GLY A 51 13.53 3.84 -8.70
CA GLY A 51 13.02 2.59 -8.20
C GLY A 51 11.56 2.41 -8.50
N GLN A 52 11.02 1.29 -8.07
CA GLN A 52 9.63 0.92 -8.31
C GLN A 52 8.97 0.43 -7.03
N LEU A 53 7.66 0.45 -7.05
CA LEU A 53 6.87 -0.13 -5.98
C LEU A 53 5.67 -0.89 -6.55
N SER A 54 5.17 -1.82 -5.77
CA SER A 54 3.89 -2.45 -6.04
C SER A 54 2.95 -2.24 -4.86
N ILE A 55 1.66 -2.11 -5.17
CA ILE A 55 0.61 -2.06 -4.15
C ILE A 55 -0.38 -3.18 -4.48
N LEU A 56 -0.39 -4.22 -3.64
CA LEU A 56 -1.29 -5.36 -3.78
C LEU A 56 -2.46 -5.20 -2.82
N VAL A 57 -3.68 -5.27 -3.34
CA VAL A 57 -4.88 -5.31 -2.48
C VAL A 57 -5.06 -6.75 -1.99
N ILE A 58 -4.86 -6.97 -0.68
CA ILE A 58 -4.99 -8.31 -0.09
C ILE A 58 -6.37 -8.54 0.53
N GLU A 59 -7.10 -7.47 0.83
CA GLU A 59 -8.46 -7.56 1.37
C GLU A 59 -9.21 -6.25 1.09
N GLY A 60 -10.51 -6.35 0.81
CA GLY A 60 -11.36 -5.18 0.61
C GLY A 60 -11.25 -4.59 -0.78
N ASP A 61 -11.81 -3.40 -0.94
CA ASP A 61 -11.82 -2.67 -2.20
C ASP A 61 -11.73 -1.16 -1.96
N GLY A 62 -11.39 -0.44 -3.02
CA GLY A 62 -11.26 1.00 -3.00
C GLY A 62 -10.75 1.52 -4.33
N PHE A 63 -9.81 2.45 -4.27
CA PHE A 63 -9.26 3.11 -5.46
C PHE A 63 -7.75 3.29 -5.31
N PHE A 64 -7.02 3.03 -6.39
CA PHE A 64 -5.67 3.54 -6.56
C PHE A 64 -5.78 4.98 -7.02
N LEU A 65 -5.02 5.87 -6.40
CA LEU A 65 -5.03 7.30 -6.69
C LEU A 65 -3.74 7.67 -7.42
N GLY A 66 -3.86 8.53 -8.42
CA GLY A 66 -2.72 9.03 -9.18
C GLY A 66 -2.69 10.54 -9.24
N ALA A 67 -1.88 11.07 -10.16
CA ALA A 67 -1.78 12.51 -10.39
C ALA A 67 -3.11 13.09 -10.92
N ASP A 68 -3.32 14.39 -10.64
CA ASP A 68 -4.43 15.17 -11.21
C ASP A 68 -5.81 14.58 -10.90
N GLY A 69 -5.96 13.99 -9.71
CA GLY A 69 -7.24 13.45 -9.26
C GLY A 69 -7.64 12.15 -9.95
N SER A 70 -6.71 11.48 -10.66
CA SER A 70 -7.04 10.21 -11.31
C SER A 70 -7.30 9.11 -10.29
N GLU A 71 -8.29 8.27 -10.58
CA GLU A 71 -8.72 7.17 -9.72
C GLU A 71 -8.92 5.92 -10.56
N ILE A 72 -8.41 4.80 -10.06
CA ILE A 72 -8.58 3.49 -10.68
C ILE A 72 -9.22 2.57 -9.65
N VAL A 73 -10.34 1.93 -9.97
CA VAL A 73 -10.98 0.97 -9.08
C VAL A 73 -9.98 -0.13 -8.70
N ALA A 74 -9.88 -0.40 -7.39
CA ALA A 74 -8.98 -1.40 -6.84
C ALA A 74 -9.78 -2.42 -6.05
N LYS A 75 -9.61 -3.71 -6.39
CA LYS A 75 -10.29 -4.83 -5.73
C LYS A 75 -9.28 -5.82 -5.21
N THR A 76 -9.71 -6.68 -4.30
CA THR A 76 -8.87 -7.77 -3.79
C THR A 76 -8.22 -8.54 -4.95
N GLY A 77 -6.91 -8.69 -4.88
CA GLY A 77 -6.11 -9.35 -5.92
C GLY A 77 -5.53 -8.40 -6.96
N ASP A 78 -5.96 -7.15 -7.01
CA ASP A 78 -5.39 -6.17 -7.94
C ASP A 78 -4.04 -5.66 -7.42
N MET A 79 -3.13 -5.43 -8.36
CA MET A 79 -1.79 -4.93 -8.05
C MET A 79 -1.47 -3.72 -8.92
N LEU A 80 -1.12 -2.61 -8.28
CA LEU A 80 -0.58 -1.43 -8.95
C LEU A 80 0.94 -1.56 -9.01
N ILE A 81 1.52 -1.25 -10.17
CA ILE A 81 2.97 -1.08 -10.32
C ILE A 81 3.23 0.37 -10.68
N SER A 82 4.12 1.01 -9.95
CA SER A 82 4.43 2.43 -10.13
C SER A 82 5.93 2.68 -9.97
N GLU A 83 6.42 3.69 -10.68
CA GLU A 83 7.71 4.27 -10.34
C GLU A 83 7.59 4.99 -9.00
N ILE A 84 8.66 5.02 -8.21
CA ILE A 84 8.68 5.75 -6.93
C ILE A 84 8.40 7.24 -7.17
N ARG A 85 8.83 7.77 -8.32
CA ARG A 85 8.63 9.17 -8.72
C ARG A 85 7.21 9.50 -9.16
N GLU A 86 6.46 8.49 -9.54
CA GLU A 86 5.09 8.67 -10.02
C GLU A 86 4.14 8.87 -8.85
N PRO A 87 3.27 9.89 -8.88
CA PRO A 87 2.31 10.10 -7.79
C PRO A 87 1.39 8.89 -7.62
N HIS A 88 1.24 8.43 -6.39
CA HIS A 88 0.44 7.25 -6.06
C HIS A 88 -0.14 7.37 -4.65
N GLY A 89 -1.30 6.81 -4.47
CA GLY A 89 -2.00 6.74 -3.18
C GLY A 89 -3.14 5.73 -3.25
N VAL A 90 -3.87 5.60 -2.17
CA VAL A 90 -4.99 4.65 -2.06
C VAL A 90 -6.10 5.26 -1.21
N ARG A 91 -7.37 5.08 -1.65
CA ARG A 91 -8.53 5.39 -0.81
C ARG A 91 -9.35 4.13 -0.61
N ALA A 92 -9.64 3.80 0.64
CA ALA A 92 -10.43 2.64 0.98
C ALA A 92 -11.92 2.90 0.74
N GLY A 93 -12.58 2.00 -0.01
CA GLY A 93 -14.03 2.00 -0.18
C GLY A 93 -14.72 1.19 0.91
N SER A 94 -14.10 0.08 1.31
CA SER A 94 -14.43 -0.73 2.48
C SER A 94 -13.18 -0.81 3.36
N ASP A 95 -13.23 -1.52 4.47
CA ASP A 95 -12.02 -1.83 5.21
C ASP A 95 -11.06 -2.56 4.26
N MET A 96 -9.89 -1.98 4.05
CA MET A 96 -9.00 -2.38 2.97
C MET A 96 -7.61 -2.65 3.49
N ARG A 97 -7.02 -3.75 3.04
CA ARG A 97 -5.65 -4.08 3.38
C ARG A 97 -4.80 -4.12 2.13
N ILE A 98 -3.67 -3.44 2.17
CA ILE A 98 -2.74 -3.41 1.05
C ILE A 98 -1.34 -3.80 1.52
N MET A 99 -0.58 -4.39 0.62
CA MET A 99 0.82 -4.69 0.83
C MET A 99 1.65 -3.92 -0.18
N VAL A 100 2.51 -3.06 0.32
CA VAL A 100 3.39 -2.22 -0.50
C VAL A 100 4.79 -2.78 -0.46
N THR A 101 5.34 -3.07 -1.64
CA THR A 101 6.73 -3.51 -1.79
C THR A 101 7.49 -2.44 -2.53
N ILE A 102 8.60 -1.97 -1.98
CA ILE A 102 9.39 -0.87 -2.51
C ILE A 102 10.82 -1.34 -2.72
N ALA A 103 11.35 -1.13 -3.91
CA ALA A 103 12.73 -1.45 -4.25
C ALA A 103 13.37 -0.31 -5.06
N PRO A 104 14.51 0.24 -4.61
CA PRO A 104 15.20 -0.05 -3.35
C PRO A 104 14.41 0.45 -2.13
N PRO A 105 14.77 0.02 -0.91
CA PRO A 105 14.09 0.48 0.30
C PRO A 105 14.39 1.97 0.55
N ILE A 106 13.34 2.69 0.93
CA ILE A 106 13.41 4.13 1.21
C ILE A 106 12.90 4.44 2.60
#